data_411e29f2e0f1f15ec6e3969646ba4268
#
_entry.id   411e29f2e0f1f15ec6e3969646ba4268
#
_cell.length_a   1.000
_cell.length_b   1.000
_cell.length_c   1.000
_cell.angle_alpha   90.00
_cell.angle_beta   90.00
_cell.angle_gamma   90.00
#
_symmetry.space_group_name_H-M   'P 1'
#
loop_
_entity.id
_entity.type
_entity.pdbx_description
1 polymer ?
#
loop_
_entity_poly.entity_id
_entity_poly.type
_entity_poly.pdbx_seq_one_letter_code
_entity_poly.pdbx_strand_id
1 'polypeptide(L)'
;MRLYDNSRTVNDEAAILADFQQRSRLAYALHPHSSHAYGPHPRQQYDVFRCGQPNAPLLVFIHGGYWQWCDKSDFGFIVNAPLAAGFDVILLGYPLTPETHFAEVVNSIGLALDFLEKHPDYKNRQVSLSGHSAGGQLSAYWQRHPWLNSVCAISGIYDLAPLQKTHLNEALCLSADDIQDFSPMHFPAIKKPLFLVYGGEELVELQWQSTQYAHEL
;
A
#
# COMPACT_ATOMS: atom_id res chain seq x y z
N MET A 1 18.10 13.77 -14.44
CA MET A 1 16.97 13.10 -15.09
C MET A 1 15.86 13.00 -14.06
N ARG A 2 14.64 13.44 -14.37
CA ARG A 2 13.51 13.42 -13.41
C ARG A 2 12.79 12.07 -13.51
N LEU A 3 13.44 11.00 -13.10
CA LEU A 3 12.82 9.69 -12.99
C LEU A 3 11.84 9.68 -11.81
N TYR A 4 10.74 8.96 -11.94
CA TYR A 4 9.67 8.84 -10.91
C TYR A 4 9.03 10.19 -10.54
N ASP A 5 9.02 11.16 -11.44
CA ASP A 5 8.36 12.45 -11.27
C ASP A 5 6.98 12.41 -11.95
N ASN A 6 5.92 12.29 -11.18
CA ASN A 6 4.55 12.18 -11.67
C ASN A 6 4.12 13.39 -12.53
N SER A 7 4.70 14.57 -12.32
CA SER A 7 4.39 15.76 -13.11
C SER A 7 4.67 15.61 -14.62
N ARG A 8 5.37 14.56 -15.02
CA ARG A 8 5.62 14.24 -16.43
C ARG A 8 4.42 13.64 -17.15
N THR A 9 3.50 13.02 -16.43
CA THR A 9 2.29 12.36 -16.97
C THR A 9 1.01 12.93 -16.40
N VAL A 10 1.09 13.66 -15.28
CA VAL A 10 -0.05 14.26 -14.58
C VAL A 10 0.06 15.77 -14.65
N ASN A 11 -0.88 16.43 -15.34
CA ASN A 11 -0.87 17.88 -15.53
C ASN A 11 -1.19 18.69 -14.27
N ASP A 12 -2.00 18.13 -13.36
CA ASP A 12 -2.44 18.79 -12.12
C ASP A 12 -2.57 17.75 -11.01
N GLU A 13 -1.44 17.41 -10.40
CA GLU A 13 -1.38 16.46 -9.29
C GLU A 13 -2.17 16.95 -8.08
N ALA A 14 -2.17 18.27 -7.83
CA ALA A 14 -2.90 18.85 -6.70
C ALA A 14 -4.42 18.68 -6.85
N ALA A 15 -4.95 18.86 -8.07
CA ALA A 15 -6.36 18.63 -8.35
C ALA A 15 -6.76 17.16 -8.19
N ILE A 16 -5.90 16.23 -8.61
CA ILE A 16 -6.14 14.79 -8.43
C ILE A 16 -6.15 14.42 -6.95
N LEU A 17 -5.19 14.90 -6.16
CA LEU A 17 -5.18 14.67 -4.71
C LEU A 17 -6.40 15.30 -4.02
N ALA A 18 -6.82 16.49 -4.44
CA ALA A 18 -8.03 17.11 -3.94
C ALA A 18 -9.30 16.29 -4.26
N ASP A 19 -9.40 15.70 -5.47
CA ASP A 19 -10.49 14.78 -5.83
C ASP A 19 -10.44 13.52 -4.96
N PHE A 20 -9.29 12.90 -4.76
CA PHE A 20 -9.14 11.75 -3.87
C PHE A 20 -9.63 12.08 -2.47
N GLN A 21 -9.21 13.21 -1.90
CA GLN A 21 -9.63 13.66 -0.57
C GLN A 21 -11.13 13.96 -0.51
N GLN A 22 -11.69 14.57 -1.54
CA GLN A 22 -13.13 14.84 -1.59
C GLN A 22 -13.95 13.54 -1.63
N ARG A 23 -13.59 12.61 -2.50
CA ARG A 23 -14.25 11.30 -2.63
C ARG A 23 -14.07 10.47 -1.36
N SER A 24 -12.91 10.56 -0.71
CA SER A 24 -12.63 9.89 0.54
C SER A 24 -13.50 10.44 1.67
N ARG A 25 -13.60 11.77 1.83
CA ARG A 25 -14.52 12.37 2.81
C ARG A 25 -15.96 11.91 2.63
N LEU A 26 -16.42 11.79 1.36
CA LEU A 26 -17.76 11.26 1.08
C LEU A 26 -17.91 9.80 1.49
N ALA A 27 -16.91 8.96 1.23
CA ALA A 27 -16.91 7.56 1.62
C ALA A 27 -16.92 7.39 3.16
N TYR A 28 -16.09 8.15 3.88
CA TYR A 28 -16.08 8.17 5.35
C TYR A 28 -17.40 8.65 5.94
N ALA A 29 -18.08 9.61 5.30
CA ALA A 29 -19.40 10.07 5.73
C ALA A 29 -20.51 9.05 5.44
N LEU A 30 -20.39 8.30 4.35
CA LEU A 30 -21.40 7.33 3.90
C LEU A 30 -21.33 6.01 4.68
N HIS A 31 -20.12 5.55 4.99
CA HIS A 31 -19.90 4.23 5.58
C HIS A 31 -19.47 4.32 7.05
N PRO A 32 -20.23 3.69 7.97
CA PRO A 32 -19.80 3.55 9.35
C PRO A 32 -18.43 2.85 9.43
N HIS A 33 -17.55 3.39 10.25
CA HIS A 33 -16.20 2.88 10.44
C HIS A 33 -15.75 3.04 11.90
N SER A 34 -14.66 2.38 12.26
CA SER A 34 -13.96 2.60 13.52
C SER A 34 -12.45 2.65 13.29
N SER A 35 -11.77 3.48 14.10
CA SER A 35 -10.30 3.65 14.02
C SER A 35 -9.65 3.00 15.24
N HIS A 36 -8.53 2.29 15.00
CA HIS A 36 -7.80 1.54 16.02
C HIS A 36 -6.31 1.71 15.81
N ALA A 37 -5.52 1.62 16.92
CA ALA A 37 -4.07 1.57 16.86
C ALA A 37 -3.59 0.12 16.78
N TYR A 38 -2.51 -0.13 16.04
CA TYR A 38 -1.79 -1.40 16.04
C TYR A 38 -0.36 -1.29 16.60
N GLY A 39 0.08 -0.07 16.89
CA GLY A 39 1.40 0.22 17.46
C GLY A 39 1.44 1.58 18.15
N PRO A 40 2.59 1.96 18.73
CA PRO A 40 2.75 3.18 19.53
C PRO A 40 2.87 4.47 18.71
N HIS A 41 3.27 4.39 17.44
CA HIS A 41 3.43 5.58 16.60
C HIS A 41 2.06 6.16 16.22
N PRO A 42 1.86 7.50 16.21
CA PRO A 42 0.56 8.11 15.89
C PRO A 42 -0.06 7.69 14.55
N ARG A 43 0.77 7.34 13.55
CA ARG A 43 0.33 6.86 12.25
C ARG A 43 0.16 5.33 12.19
N GLN A 44 0.53 4.58 13.21
CA GLN A 44 0.29 3.13 13.32
C GLN A 44 -1.18 2.87 13.72
N GLN A 45 -2.06 3.27 12.83
CA GLN A 45 -3.52 3.14 12.96
C GLN A 45 -4.14 2.52 11.73
N TYR A 46 -5.31 1.94 11.90
CA TYR A 46 -6.13 1.47 10.80
C TYR A 46 -7.59 1.85 11.00
N ASP A 47 -8.31 2.03 9.89
CA ASP A 47 -9.75 2.24 9.89
C ASP A 47 -10.42 1.01 9.30
N VAL A 48 -11.45 0.49 9.97
CA VAL A 48 -12.19 -0.69 9.52
C VAL A 48 -13.62 -0.32 9.12
N PHE A 49 -13.99 -0.73 7.92
CA PHE A 49 -15.32 -0.60 7.33
C PHE A 49 -15.95 -1.98 7.18
N ARG A 50 -17.17 -2.15 7.62
CA ARG A 50 -17.88 -3.44 7.59
C ARG A 50 -18.96 -3.45 6.51
N CYS A 51 -18.98 -4.49 5.69
CA CYS A 51 -20.04 -4.69 4.67
C CYS A 51 -21.36 -5.21 5.27
N GLY A 52 -21.37 -5.57 6.55
CA GLY A 52 -22.55 -6.09 7.25
C GLY A 52 -22.76 -7.61 7.12
N GLN A 53 -21.89 -8.32 6.40
CA GLN A 53 -21.96 -9.78 6.30
C GLN A 53 -21.09 -10.44 7.40
N PRO A 54 -21.58 -11.48 8.07
CA PRO A 54 -20.78 -12.22 9.06
C PRO A 54 -19.63 -12.96 8.35
N ASN A 55 -18.43 -12.90 8.92
CA ASN A 55 -17.23 -13.55 8.39
C ASN A 55 -16.88 -13.16 6.93
N ALA A 56 -17.28 -11.97 6.51
CA ALA A 56 -16.95 -11.46 5.18
C ALA A 56 -15.43 -11.56 4.90
N PRO A 57 -14.97 -11.80 3.67
CA PRO A 57 -13.56 -11.68 3.33
C PRO A 57 -13.05 -10.27 3.66
N LEU A 58 -11.77 -10.16 3.94
CA LEU A 58 -11.14 -8.91 4.37
C LEU A 58 -10.18 -8.40 3.30
N LEU A 59 -10.32 -7.15 2.90
CA LEU A 59 -9.34 -6.42 2.13
C LEU A 59 -8.57 -5.48 3.05
N VAL A 60 -7.25 -5.64 3.13
CA VAL A 60 -6.35 -4.66 3.75
C VAL A 60 -5.72 -3.82 2.65
N PHE A 61 -5.87 -2.50 2.72
CA PHE A 61 -5.36 -1.57 1.70
C PHE A 61 -4.30 -0.64 2.29
N ILE A 62 -3.17 -0.52 1.58
CA ILE A 62 -2.03 0.33 1.92
C ILE A 62 -1.96 1.49 0.92
N HIS A 63 -1.97 2.73 1.43
CA HIS A 63 -1.94 3.93 0.59
C HIS A 63 -0.58 4.17 -0.07
N GLY A 64 -0.57 5.00 -1.11
CA GLY A 64 0.63 5.50 -1.79
C GLY A 64 1.19 6.76 -1.15
N GLY A 65 2.05 7.48 -1.90
CA GLY A 65 2.66 8.74 -1.48
C GLY A 65 4.18 8.64 -1.29
N TYR A 66 4.86 7.81 -2.07
CA TYR A 66 6.32 7.61 -2.03
C TYR A 66 6.91 7.43 -0.64
N TRP A 67 6.15 6.83 0.30
CA TRP A 67 6.49 6.65 1.72
C TRP A 67 6.77 7.97 2.48
N GLN A 68 6.44 9.13 1.89
CA GLN A 68 6.78 10.47 2.37
C GLN A 68 5.54 11.32 2.67
N TRP A 69 4.40 11.04 2.05
CA TRP A 69 3.18 11.81 2.19
C TRP A 69 1.92 10.97 2.04
N CYS A 70 0.77 11.60 2.08
CA CYS A 70 -0.55 11.01 2.16
C CYS A 70 -0.85 10.32 3.50
N ASP A 71 -2.11 10.00 3.66
CA ASP A 71 -2.63 9.25 4.79
C ASP A 71 -3.66 8.22 4.30
N LYS A 72 -3.96 7.20 5.13
CA LYS A 72 -5.03 6.23 4.84
C LYS A 72 -6.37 6.90 4.53
N SER A 73 -6.65 8.02 5.18
CA SER A 73 -7.88 8.80 4.98
C SER A 73 -7.99 9.46 3.61
N ASP A 74 -6.87 9.72 2.91
CA ASP A 74 -6.89 10.23 1.54
C ASP A 74 -7.36 9.18 0.52
N PHE A 75 -7.39 7.91 0.91
CA PHE A 75 -7.79 6.78 0.08
C PHE A 75 -9.11 6.12 0.50
N GLY A 76 -9.92 6.81 1.31
CA GLY A 76 -11.21 6.31 1.77
C GLY A 76 -12.16 5.89 0.64
N PHE A 77 -12.07 6.52 -0.54
CA PHE A 77 -12.91 6.19 -1.71
C PHE A 77 -12.74 4.73 -2.19
N ILE A 78 -11.62 4.09 -1.86
CA ILE A 78 -11.34 2.69 -2.20
C ILE A 78 -12.37 1.74 -1.58
N VAL A 79 -12.98 2.07 -0.45
CA VAL A 79 -13.87 1.16 0.29
C VAL A 79 -15.17 0.85 -0.44
N ASN A 80 -15.64 1.74 -1.33
CA ASN A 80 -16.97 1.65 -1.93
C ASN A 80 -17.18 0.35 -2.70
N ALA A 81 -16.28 0.01 -3.61
CA ALA A 81 -16.42 -1.17 -4.47
C ALA A 81 -16.26 -2.49 -3.67
N PRO A 82 -15.24 -2.67 -2.81
CA PRO A 82 -15.13 -3.87 -2.00
C PRO A 82 -16.29 -4.07 -1.02
N LEU A 83 -16.79 -3.02 -0.36
CA LEU A 83 -17.96 -3.13 0.51
C LEU A 83 -19.19 -3.60 -0.27
N ALA A 84 -19.42 -3.05 -1.46
CA ALA A 84 -20.52 -3.48 -2.34
C ALA A 84 -20.34 -4.92 -2.83
N ALA A 85 -19.10 -5.39 -2.95
CA ALA A 85 -18.75 -6.77 -3.29
C ALA A 85 -18.78 -7.74 -2.09
N GLY A 86 -19.14 -7.27 -0.89
CA GLY A 86 -19.27 -8.09 0.31
C GLY A 86 -17.95 -8.32 1.07
N PHE A 87 -16.96 -7.48 0.88
CA PHE A 87 -15.72 -7.47 1.68
C PHE A 87 -15.82 -6.46 2.82
N ASP A 88 -15.27 -6.79 3.97
CA ASP A 88 -14.87 -5.77 4.92
C ASP A 88 -13.53 -5.15 4.44
N VAL A 89 -13.30 -3.89 4.77
CA VAL A 89 -12.11 -3.16 4.32
C VAL A 89 -11.38 -2.58 5.52
N ILE A 90 -10.05 -2.77 5.55
CA ILE A 90 -9.14 -2.05 6.43
C ILE A 90 -8.30 -1.10 5.59
N LEU A 91 -8.33 0.20 5.92
CA LEU A 91 -7.38 1.17 5.42
C LEU A 91 -6.25 1.30 6.43
N LEU A 92 -5.02 0.97 6.01
CA LEU A 92 -3.87 0.89 6.89
C LEU A 92 -3.00 2.14 6.76
N GLY A 93 -2.78 2.85 7.89
CA GLY A 93 -1.78 3.90 8.01
C GLY A 93 -0.44 3.35 8.44
N TYR A 94 0.63 4.11 8.17
CA TYR A 94 2.00 3.76 8.54
C TYR A 94 2.87 5.01 8.69
N PRO A 95 3.98 4.96 9.47
CA PRO A 95 4.94 6.05 9.60
C PRO A 95 5.55 6.43 8.25
N LEU A 96 5.97 7.68 8.08
CA LEU A 96 6.53 8.19 6.83
C LEU A 96 7.98 8.65 7.02
N THR A 97 8.75 8.60 5.93
CA THR A 97 10.05 9.26 5.83
C THR A 97 9.85 10.78 5.61
N PRO A 98 10.80 11.64 5.97
CA PRO A 98 12.09 11.36 6.63
C PRO A 98 11.99 11.20 8.17
N GLU A 99 10.81 11.38 8.77
CA GLU A 99 10.62 11.30 10.23
C GLU A 99 10.91 9.90 10.77
N THR A 100 10.68 8.90 9.95
CA THR A 100 10.91 7.49 10.27
C THR A 100 11.84 6.88 9.21
N HIS A 101 12.81 6.05 9.63
CA HIS A 101 13.70 5.37 8.70
C HIS A 101 12.93 4.41 7.79
N PHE A 102 13.36 4.25 6.52
CA PHE A 102 12.66 3.43 5.53
C PHE A 102 12.39 1.98 6.00
N ALA A 103 13.38 1.36 6.63
CA ALA A 103 13.23 0.02 7.20
C ALA A 103 12.09 -0.07 8.23
N GLU A 104 11.92 0.97 9.06
CA GLU A 104 10.85 1.01 10.06
C GLU A 104 9.48 1.21 9.41
N VAL A 105 9.40 1.96 8.30
CA VAL A 105 8.18 2.09 7.49
C VAL A 105 7.75 0.71 6.99
N VAL A 106 8.67 -0.04 6.38
CA VAL A 106 8.38 -1.39 5.87
C VAL A 106 8.00 -2.34 7.00
N ASN A 107 8.75 -2.36 8.10
CA ASN A 107 8.50 -3.22 9.25
C ASN A 107 7.18 -2.89 9.97
N SER A 108 6.73 -1.64 9.89
CA SER A 108 5.45 -1.21 10.47
C SER A 108 4.26 -1.95 9.83
N ILE A 109 4.34 -2.26 8.53
CA ILE A 109 3.31 -3.08 7.87
C ILE A 109 3.30 -4.51 8.40
N GLY A 110 4.48 -5.12 8.59
CA GLY A 110 4.58 -6.45 9.21
C GLY A 110 3.96 -6.48 10.60
N LEU A 111 4.28 -5.48 11.42
CA LEU A 111 3.67 -5.32 12.75
C LEU A 111 2.14 -5.24 12.69
N ALA A 112 1.60 -4.50 11.70
CA ALA A 112 0.17 -4.40 11.51
C ALA A 112 -0.45 -5.74 11.10
N LEU A 113 0.16 -6.48 10.18
CA LEU A 113 -0.31 -7.79 9.73
C LEU A 113 -0.29 -8.80 10.89
N ASP A 114 0.80 -8.84 11.67
CA ASP A 114 0.90 -9.69 12.86
C ASP A 114 -0.15 -9.35 13.93
N PHE A 115 -0.44 -8.07 14.11
CA PHE A 115 -1.47 -7.59 15.03
C PHE A 115 -2.87 -8.04 14.58
N LEU A 116 -3.18 -7.81 13.31
CA LEU A 116 -4.49 -8.15 12.73
C LEU A 116 -4.72 -9.67 12.66
N GLU A 117 -3.69 -10.46 12.35
CA GLU A 117 -3.76 -11.93 12.36
C GLU A 117 -4.20 -12.48 13.71
N LYS A 118 -3.73 -11.88 14.80
CA LYS A 118 -4.06 -12.31 16.17
C LYS A 118 -5.41 -11.79 16.66
N HIS A 119 -5.96 -10.78 15.96
CA HIS A 119 -7.22 -10.16 16.40
C HIS A 119 -8.40 -11.13 16.23
N PRO A 120 -9.27 -11.31 17.27
CA PRO A 120 -10.38 -12.26 17.23
C PRO A 120 -11.29 -12.11 16.01
N ASP A 121 -11.53 -10.87 15.57
CA ASP A 121 -12.42 -10.55 14.45
C ASP A 121 -11.84 -10.91 13.08
N TYR A 122 -10.51 -11.12 12.95
CA TYR A 122 -9.87 -11.26 11.65
C TYR A 122 -9.10 -12.56 11.44
N LYS A 123 -8.64 -13.22 12.51
CA LYS A 123 -7.71 -14.35 12.48
C LYS A 123 -8.09 -15.54 11.57
N ASN A 124 -9.35 -15.77 11.35
CA ASN A 124 -9.87 -16.93 10.59
C ASN A 124 -10.52 -16.51 9.25
N ARG A 125 -10.24 -15.30 8.77
CA ARG A 125 -10.88 -14.77 7.55
C ARG A 125 -10.02 -15.00 6.33
N GLN A 126 -10.66 -14.98 5.17
CA GLN A 126 -9.95 -14.86 3.89
C GLN A 126 -9.45 -13.41 3.76
N VAL A 127 -8.14 -13.23 3.59
CA VAL A 127 -7.50 -11.92 3.60
C VAL A 127 -6.76 -11.64 2.31
N SER A 128 -7.09 -10.53 1.68
CA SER A 128 -6.37 -9.98 0.54
C SER A 128 -5.65 -8.70 0.98
N LEU A 129 -4.37 -8.57 0.62
CA LEU A 129 -3.61 -7.34 0.79
C LEU A 129 -3.55 -6.61 -0.54
N SER A 130 -3.82 -5.31 -0.53
CA SER A 130 -3.66 -4.47 -1.71
C SER A 130 -2.99 -3.16 -1.35
N GLY A 131 -2.36 -2.53 -2.33
CA GLY A 131 -1.80 -1.20 -2.12
C GLY A 131 -1.45 -0.53 -3.45
N HIS A 132 -1.38 0.79 -3.42
CA HIS A 132 -1.09 1.61 -4.59
C HIS A 132 0.27 2.26 -4.47
N SER A 133 1.07 2.28 -5.55
CA SER A 133 2.38 2.95 -5.62
C SER A 133 3.33 2.46 -4.52
N ALA A 134 3.75 3.30 -3.57
CA ALA A 134 4.49 2.91 -2.37
C ALA A 134 3.78 1.77 -1.60
N GLY A 135 2.43 1.85 -1.47
CA GLY A 135 1.63 0.76 -0.90
C GLY A 135 1.66 -0.52 -1.73
N GLY A 136 1.81 -0.41 -3.05
CA GLY A 136 2.01 -1.56 -3.95
C GLY A 136 3.33 -2.27 -3.68
N GLN A 137 4.43 -1.53 -3.46
CA GLN A 137 5.71 -2.09 -3.02
C GLN A 137 5.56 -2.79 -1.67
N LEU A 138 4.96 -2.13 -0.67
CA LEU A 138 4.76 -2.70 0.66
C LEU A 138 3.91 -3.97 0.61
N SER A 139 2.87 -3.99 -0.23
CA SER A 139 2.01 -5.17 -0.42
C SER A 139 2.78 -6.33 -1.07
N ALA A 140 3.57 -6.06 -2.11
CA ALA A 140 4.39 -7.06 -2.78
C ALA A 140 5.50 -7.60 -1.87
N TYR A 141 6.13 -6.75 -1.07
CA TYR A 141 7.15 -7.16 -0.10
C TYR A 141 6.56 -8.12 0.94
N TRP A 142 5.40 -7.79 1.51
CA TRP A 142 4.74 -8.57 2.56
C TRP A 142 3.86 -9.71 2.02
N GLN A 143 3.85 -9.98 0.71
CA GLN A 143 3.10 -11.10 0.11
C GLN A 143 3.36 -12.46 0.79
N ARG A 144 4.53 -12.63 1.43
CA ARG A 144 4.94 -13.87 2.12
C ARG A 144 4.29 -14.05 3.48
N HIS A 145 3.64 -13.02 4.02
CA HIS A 145 3.00 -13.13 5.31
C HIS A 145 1.97 -14.28 5.32
N PRO A 146 2.03 -15.22 6.30
CA PRO A 146 1.22 -16.44 6.27
C PRO A 146 -0.29 -16.18 6.34
N TRP A 147 -0.69 -15.11 6.97
CA TRP A 147 -2.10 -14.73 7.13
C TRP A 147 -2.78 -14.34 5.80
N LEU A 148 -2.03 -13.93 4.80
CA LEU A 148 -2.57 -13.45 3.52
C LEU A 148 -2.91 -14.61 2.57
N ASN A 149 -4.04 -14.52 1.88
CA ASN A 149 -4.49 -15.46 0.86
C ASN A 149 -4.14 -14.99 -0.55
N SER A 150 -4.13 -13.69 -0.80
CA SER A 150 -3.78 -13.08 -2.09
C SER A 150 -3.24 -11.67 -1.92
N VAL A 151 -2.56 -11.17 -2.94
CA VAL A 151 -2.04 -9.80 -3.00
C VAL A 151 -2.42 -9.15 -4.32
N CYS A 152 -2.75 -7.85 -4.29
CA CYS A 152 -2.93 -7.02 -5.47
C CYS A 152 -2.08 -5.75 -5.33
N ALA A 153 -0.98 -5.68 -6.05
CA ALA A 153 -0.09 -4.53 -6.06
C ALA A 153 -0.38 -3.65 -7.28
N ILE A 154 -0.80 -2.41 -7.02
CA ILE A 154 -1.22 -1.46 -8.05
C ILE A 154 -0.10 -0.43 -8.24
N SER A 155 0.45 -0.34 -9.45
CA SER A 155 1.48 0.64 -9.84
C SER A 155 2.70 0.67 -8.88
N GLY A 156 3.11 -0.51 -8.40
CA GLY A 156 4.14 -0.65 -7.37
C GLY A 156 5.56 -0.38 -7.87
N ILE A 157 6.48 -0.18 -6.92
CA ILE A 157 7.90 -0.06 -7.15
C ILE A 157 8.58 -1.30 -6.56
N TYR A 158 9.11 -2.18 -7.41
CA TYR A 158 9.57 -3.51 -6.97
C TYR A 158 11.10 -3.62 -6.90
N ASP A 159 11.83 -2.72 -7.57
CA ASP A 159 13.26 -2.47 -7.42
C ASP A 159 13.47 -1.04 -6.91
N LEU A 160 14.07 -0.90 -5.75
CA LEU A 160 14.30 0.40 -5.10
C LEU A 160 15.60 1.08 -5.59
N ALA A 161 16.52 0.34 -6.24
CA ALA A 161 17.82 0.88 -6.65
C ALA A 161 17.74 2.15 -7.53
N PRO A 162 16.79 2.26 -8.48
CA PRO A 162 16.69 3.48 -9.29
C PRO A 162 16.36 4.73 -8.47
N LEU A 163 15.66 4.59 -7.34
CA LEU A 163 15.24 5.73 -6.50
C LEU A 163 16.41 6.45 -5.85
N GLN A 164 17.53 5.77 -5.57
CA GLN A 164 18.73 6.40 -4.99
C GLN A 164 19.23 7.62 -5.77
N LYS A 165 18.97 7.64 -7.09
CA LYS A 165 19.44 8.70 -7.99
C LYS A 165 18.38 9.77 -8.27
N THR A 166 17.28 9.77 -7.53
CA THR A 166 16.18 10.70 -7.70
C THR A 166 16.11 11.68 -6.53
N HIS A 167 15.34 12.78 -6.72
CA HIS A 167 15.02 13.72 -5.63
C HIS A 167 14.26 13.07 -4.47
N LEU A 168 13.56 11.96 -4.73
CA LEU A 168 12.84 11.23 -3.68
C LEU A 168 13.78 10.71 -2.59
N ASN A 169 15.04 10.42 -2.95
CA ASN A 169 16.00 9.87 -2.00
C ASN A 169 16.52 10.90 -0.97
N GLU A 170 16.27 12.18 -1.17
CA GLU A 170 16.58 13.20 -0.17
C GLU A 170 15.83 12.95 1.16
N ALA A 171 14.59 12.45 1.09
CA ALA A 171 13.79 12.08 2.24
C ALA A 171 13.82 10.57 2.55
N LEU A 172 13.94 9.71 1.54
CA LEU A 172 14.00 8.25 1.74
C LEU A 172 15.31 7.80 2.37
N CYS A 173 16.43 8.47 2.05
CA CYS A 173 17.78 8.14 2.53
C CYS A 173 18.12 6.64 2.39
N LEU A 174 17.73 6.02 1.26
CA LEU A 174 17.91 4.59 1.03
C LEU A 174 19.39 4.20 1.06
N SER A 175 19.73 3.31 1.96
CA SER A 175 21.03 2.63 2.00
C SER A 175 21.09 1.49 0.97
N ALA A 176 22.28 0.92 0.76
CA ALA A 176 22.43 -0.28 -0.04
C ALA A 176 21.70 -1.49 0.59
N ASP A 177 21.71 -1.56 1.93
CA ASP A 177 21.01 -2.61 2.68
C ASP A 177 19.49 -2.47 2.54
N ASP A 178 18.94 -1.23 2.62
CA ASP A 178 17.51 -1.01 2.39
C ASP A 178 17.06 -1.48 1.01
N ILE A 179 17.86 -1.22 -0.02
CA ILE A 179 17.57 -1.67 -1.38
C ILE A 179 17.61 -3.18 -1.47
N GLN A 180 18.65 -3.79 -0.91
CA GLN A 180 18.82 -5.25 -0.94
C GLN A 180 17.70 -5.96 -0.18
N ASP A 181 17.33 -5.44 1.00
CA ASP A 181 16.42 -6.10 1.93
C ASP A 181 14.94 -5.83 1.62
N PHE A 182 14.62 -4.70 0.97
CA PHE A 182 13.23 -4.27 0.81
C PHE A 182 12.75 -4.13 -0.65
N SER A 183 13.58 -4.49 -1.65
CA SER A 183 13.11 -4.60 -3.04
C SER A 183 12.38 -5.93 -3.24
N PRO A 184 11.06 -5.95 -3.52
CA PRO A 184 10.33 -7.19 -3.78
C PRO A 184 10.96 -8.05 -4.89
N MET A 185 11.59 -7.42 -5.88
CA MET A 185 12.25 -8.08 -7.02
C MET A 185 13.44 -8.97 -6.61
N HIS A 186 14.03 -8.76 -5.44
CA HIS A 186 15.16 -9.56 -4.94
C HIS A 186 14.74 -10.88 -4.28
N PHE A 187 13.44 -11.13 -4.17
CA PHE A 187 12.94 -12.33 -3.50
C PHE A 187 12.33 -13.31 -4.49
N PRO A 188 12.53 -14.63 -4.28
CA PRO A 188 11.94 -15.63 -5.16
C PRO A 188 10.41 -15.59 -5.14
N ALA A 189 9.81 -15.97 -6.26
CA ALA A 189 8.37 -16.14 -6.39
C ALA A 189 7.81 -17.11 -5.33
N ILE A 190 6.58 -16.86 -4.92
CA ILE A 190 5.85 -17.74 -4.00
C ILE A 190 4.55 -18.25 -4.65
N LYS A 191 4.07 -19.41 -4.16
CA LYS A 191 2.80 -20.00 -4.65
C LYS A 191 1.58 -19.33 -3.99
N LYS A 192 1.47 -18.02 -4.07
CA LYS A 192 0.31 -17.27 -3.61
C LYS A 192 -0.19 -16.37 -4.75
N PRO A 193 -1.51 -16.25 -5.00
CA PRO A 193 -2.00 -15.35 -6.03
C PRO A 193 -1.50 -13.92 -5.82
N LEU A 194 -0.76 -13.42 -6.80
CA LEU A 194 -0.27 -12.04 -6.87
C LEU A 194 -0.78 -11.43 -8.17
N PHE A 195 -1.53 -10.34 -8.04
CA PHE A 195 -2.00 -9.54 -9.16
C PHE A 195 -1.16 -8.26 -9.23
N LEU A 196 -0.53 -8.03 -10.37
CA LEU A 196 0.20 -6.80 -10.68
C LEU A 196 -0.66 -5.99 -11.65
N VAL A 197 -1.04 -4.78 -11.25
CA VAL A 197 -1.92 -3.90 -12.03
C VAL A 197 -1.21 -2.56 -12.20
N TYR A 198 -1.26 -2.00 -13.40
CA TYR A 198 -0.74 -0.67 -13.68
C TYR A 198 -1.52 -0.01 -14.83
N GLY A 199 -1.49 1.33 -14.88
CA GLY A 199 -2.11 2.11 -15.94
C GLY A 199 -1.21 2.20 -17.18
N GLY A 200 -1.80 2.09 -18.38
CA GLY A 200 -1.05 2.15 -19.63
C GLY A 200 -0.43 3.52 -19.95
N GLU A 201 -0.86 4.57 -19.27
CA GLU A 201 -0.37 5.96 -19.46
C GLU A 201 0.45 6.47 -18.25
N GLU A 202 0.79 5.59 -17.32
CA GLU A 202 1.68 5.92 -16.21
C GLU A 202 3.10 6.23 -16.68
N LEU A 203 3.94 6.71 -15.73
CA LEU A 203 5.37 6.83 -15.96
C LEU A 203 5.95 5.53 -16.49
N VAL A 204 6.73 5.62 -17.54
CA VAL A 204 7.38 4.45 -18.18
C VAL A 204 8.23 3.66 -17.18
N GLU A 205 8.76 4.33 -16.17
CA GLU A 205 9.48 3.72 -15.06
C GLU A 205 8.59 2.79 -14.22
N LEU A 206 7.34 3.18 -13.92
CA LEU A 206 6.39 2.36 -13.17
C LEU A 206 5.86 1.18 -13.99
N GLN A 207 5.60 1.40 -15.29
CA GLN A 207 5.24 0.32 -16.23
C GLN A 207 6.37 -0.70 -16.32
N TRP A 208 7.63 -0.24 -16.42
CA TRP A 208 8.81 -1.09 -16.44
C TRP A 208 8.93 -1.90 -15.14
N GLN A 209 8.79 -1.28 -13.97
CA GLN A 209 8.80 -1.95 -12.67
C GLN A 209 7.81 -3.13 -12.64
N SER A 210 6.56 -2.87 -13.06
CA SER A 210 5.51 -3.89 -13.03
C SER A 210 5.77 -5.02 -14.02
N THR A 211 6.24 -4.72 -15.24
CA THR A 211 6.54 -5.72 -16.27
C THR A 211 7.76 -6.55 -15.91
N GLN A 212 8.84 -5.94 -15.39
CA GLN A 212 10.03 -6.69 -14.98
C GLN A 212 9.72 -7.59 -13.79
N TYR A 213 9.02 -7.10 -12.77
CA TYR A 213 8.67 -7.93 -11.63
C TYR A 213 7.78 -9.11 -12.03
N ALA A 214 6.84 -8.92 -12.98
CA ALA A 214 6.05 -10.02 -13.50
C ALA A 214 6.87 -11.08 -14.25
N HIS A 215 8.01 -10.71 -14.83
CA HIS A 215 8.92 -11.66 -15.50
C HIS A 215 9.78 -12.48 -14.52
N GLU A 216 10.04 -11.95 -13.32
CA GLU A 216 10.84 -12.61 -12.28
C GLU A 216 10.01 -13.58 -11.40
N LEU A 217 8.66 -13.51 -11.51
CA LEU A 217 7.72 -14.37 -10.78
C LEU A 217 7.42 -15.67 -11.50
#